data_ca463ca60d0b685b7950b1aa7c95e5d2
#
_entry.id   ca463ca60d0b685b7950b1aa7c95e5d2
#
_cell.length_a   1.000
_cell.length_b   1.000
_cell.length_c   1.000
_cell.angle_alpha   90.00
_cell.angle_beta   90.00
_cell.angle_gamma   90.00
#
_symmetry.space_group_name_H-M   'P 1'
#
loop_
_entity.id
_entity.type
_entity.pdbx_description
1 polymer ?
#
loop_
_entity_poly.entity_id
_entity_poly.type
_entity_poly.pdbx_seq_one_letter_code
_entity_poly.pdbx_strand_id
1 'polypeptide(L)'
;MRKDGILAFDLGTSGVKCAVFDQNGKTVASAYERYQTLYPSLGRHEQRPAEWINGIINGCRALEATLSQVNICAVGVSGHSLGAVPVDKSGELLAQSVPIWSDSRAVKQSEEFFKKIEHKVW
;
A
#
# COMPACT_ATOMS: atom_id res chain seq x y z
N MET A 1 21.12 21.50 -14.60
CA MET A 1 21.32 20.41 -13.59
C MET A 1 19.97 20.06 -13.00
N ARG A 2 19.59 18.78 -12.99
CA ARG A 2 18.35 18.35 -12.31
C ARG A 2 18.52 18.52 -10.80
N LYS A 3 17.47 18.95 -10.10
CA LYS A 3 17.49 19.02 -8.63
C LYS A 3 17.24 17.64 -8.07
N ASP A 4 17.88 17.30 -6.96
CA ASP A 4 17.65 16.04 -6.25
C ASP A 4 16.28 16.04 -5.58
N GLY A 5 15.65 14.87 -5.58
CA GLY A 5 14.36 14.68 -4.97
C GLY A 5 14.13 13.24 -4.51
N ILE A 6 13.06 13.06 -3.76
CA ILE A 6 12.60 11.79 -3.21
C ILE A 6 11.23 11.49 -3.79
N LEU A 7 11.04 10.27 -4.28
CA LEU A 7 9.74 9.76 -4.68
C LEU A 7 9.15 8.95 -3.51
N ALA A 8 7.94 9.28 -3.10
CA ALA A 8 7.28 8.61 -2.00
C ALA A 8 5.90 8.08 -2.42
N PHE A 9 5.55 6.92 -1.87
CA PHE A 9 4.26 6.27 -2.05
C PHE A 9 3.62 6.03 -0.69
N ASP A 10 2.33 6.36 -0.59
CA ASP A 10 1.49 6.00 0.55
C ASP A 10 0.30 5.15 0.05
N LEU A 11 0.37 3.86 0.33
CA LEU A 11 -0.68 2.90 -0.04
C LEU A 11 -1.76 2.90 1.05
N GLY A 12 -2.68 3.85 0.95
CA GLY A 12 -3.81 3.96 1.88
C GLY A 12 -4.93 2.95 1.57
N THR A 13 -5.98 2.95 2.38
CA THR A 13 -7.13 2.05 2.21
C THR A 13 -7.94 2.33 0.93
N SER A 14 -8.00 3.58 0.49
CA SER A 14 -8.84 3.98 -0.65
C SER A 14 -8.07 4.23 -1.95
N GLY A 15 -6.74 4.20 -1.89
CA GLY A 15 -5.88 4.48 -3.03
C GLY A 15 -4.45 4.73 -2.62
N VAL A 16 -3.57 4.89 -3.60
CA VAL A 16 -2.18 5.24 -3.40
C VAL A 16 -1.94 6.71 -3.72
N LYS A 17 -1.25 7.40 -2.84
CA LYS A 17 -0.71 8.73 -3.08
C LYS A 17 0.75 8.61 -3.49
N CYS A 18 1.08 9.19 -4.63
CA CYS A 18 2.44 9.30 -5.14
C CYS A 18 2.88 10.76 -5.03
N ALA A 19 4.06 11.04 -4.51
CA ALA A 19 4.55 12.40 -4.38
C ALA A 19 6.05 12.49 -4.62
N VAL A 20 6.48 13.59 -5.24
CA VAL A 20 7.88 13.97 -5.38
C VAL A 20 8.16 15.11 -4.40
N PHE A 21 9.18 14.96 -3.59
CA PHE A 21 9.65 15.97 -2.64
C PHE A 21 11.03 16.47 -3.02
N ASP A 22 11.29 17.74 -2.76
CA ASP A 22 12.65 18.31 -2.85
C ASP A 22 13.47 18.00 -1.58
N GLN A 23 14.74 18.41 -1.57
CA GLN A 23 15.67 18.22 -0.45
C GLN A 23 15.21 18.93 0.86
N ASN A 24 14.27 19.87 0.78
CA ASN A 24 13.72 20.56 1.95
C ASN A 24 12.43 19.93 2.45
N GLY A 25 12.01 18.81 1.86
CA GLY A 25 10.76 18.12 2.18
C GLY A 25 9.50 18.81 1.60
N LYS A 26 9.67 19.78 0.69
CA LYS A 26 8.55 20.43 0.02
C LYS A 26 8.04 19.54 -1.12
N THR A 27 6.72 19.36 -1.19
CA THR A 27 6.08 18.66 -2.31
C THR A 27 6.27 19.44 -3.61
N VAL A 28 6.89 18.79 -4.59
CA VAL A 28 7.08 19.31 -5.95
C VAL A 28 5.87 18.98 -6.81
N ALA A 29 5.41 17.73 -6.75
CA ALA A 29 4.20 17.27 -7.43
C ALA A 29 3.60 16.06 -6.70
N SER A 30 2.32 15.81 -6.89
CA SER A 30 1.66 14.63 -6.36
C SER A 30 0.54 14.15 -7.29
N ALA A 31 0.26 12.84 -7.23
CA ALA A 31 -0.86 12.18 -7.88
C ALA A 31 -1.55 11.24 -6.89
N TYR A 32 -2.81 10.94 -7.16
CA TYR A 32 -3.59 10.02 -6.34
C TYR A 32 -4.35 9.06 -7.25
N GLU A 33 -4.12 7.76 -7.06
CA GLU A 33 -4.77 6.69 -7.81
C GLU A 33 -5.66 5.86 -6.88
N ARG A 34 -6.92 5.73 -7.25
CA ARG A 34 -7.90 4.96 -6.47
C ARG A 34 -7.86 3.48 -6.81
N TYR A 35 -8.16 2.65 -5.82
CA TYR A 35 -8.49 1.24 -5.99
C TYR A 35 -9.67 0.85 -5.10
N GLN A 36 -10.28 -0.30 -5.41
CA GLN A 36 -11.52 -0.71 -4.75
C GLN A 36 -11.26 -1.61 -3.55
N THR A 37 -12.06 -1.41 -2.50
CA THR A 37 -12.27 -2.44 -1.48
C THR A 37 -13.48 -3.28 -1.87
N LEU A 38 -13.30 -4.59 -1.85
CA LEU A 38 -14.33 -5.59 -2.13
C LEU A 38 -14.97 -6.02 -0.81
N TYR A 39 -16.28 -6.19 -0.84
CA TYR A 39 -17.08 -6.66 0.30
C TYR A 39 -17.84 -7.93 -0.07
N PRO A 40 -17.16 -9.09 -0.23
CA PRO A 40 -17.79 -10.31 -0.75
C PRO A 40 -18.88 -10.86 0.16
N SER A 41 -18.80 -10.62 1.45
CA SER A 41 -19.85 -10.94 2.42
C SER A 41 -19.66 -10.12 3.70
N LEU A 42 -20.59 -10.23 4.64
CA LEU A 42 -20.52 -9.51 5.92
C LEU A 42 -19.19 -9.78 6.64
N GLY A 43 -18.52 -8.74 7.05
CA GLY A 43 -17.23 -8.79 7.76
C GLY A 43 -16.01 -9.12 6.88
N ARG A 44 -16.19 -9.32 5.58
CA ARG A 44 -15.08 -9.53 4.64
C ARG A 44 -14.77 -8.26 3.89
N HIS A 45 -13.56 -7.77 4.09
CA HIS A 45 -13.02 -6.58 3.42
C HIS A 45 -11.72 -6.98 2.72
N GLU A 46 -11.73 -6.97 1.40
CA GLU A 46 -10.62 -7.45 0.58
C GLU A 46 -10.17 -6.41 -0.43
N GLN A 47 -8.90 -6.47 -0.80
CA GLN A 47 -8.35 -5.72 -1.92
C GLN A 47 -7.50 -6.63 -2.81
N ARG A 48 -7.29 -6.18 -4.06
CA ARG A 48 -6.44 -6.87 -5.02
C ARG A 48 -5.04 -6.27 -4.98
N PRO A 49 -3.99 -7.00 -4.57
CA PRO A 49 -2.62 -6.47 -4.54
C PRO A 49 -2.14 -5.98 -5.91
N ALA A 50 -2.63 -6.57 -7.00
CA ALA A 50 -2.34 -6.09 -8.36
C ALA A 50 -2.81 -4.64 -8.59
N GLU A 51 -3.92 -4.21 -7.97
CA GLU A 51 -4.40 -2.84 -8.09
C GLU A 51 -3.49 -1.86 -7.33
N TRP A 52 -2.84 -2.27 -6.25
CA TRP A 52 -1.86 -1.44 -5.55
C TRP A 52 -0.66 -1.13 -6.44
N ILE A 53 -0.12 -2.16 -7.10
CA ILE A 53 1.01 -2.01 -8.04
C ILE A 53 0.61 -1.15 -9.25
N ASN A 54 -0.58 -1.40 -9.82
CA ASN A 54 -1.09 -0.60 -10.92
C ASN A 54 -1.29 0.87 -10.53
N GLY A 55 -1.76 1.12 -9.31
CA GLY A 55 -1.89 2.47 -8.76
C GLY A 55 -0.54 3.20 -8.67
N ILE A 56 0.52 2.51 -8.19
CA ILE A 56 1.88 3.06 -8.17
C ILE A 56 2.35 3.40 -9.59
N ILE A 57 2.18 2.46 -10.54
CA ILE A 57 2.59 2.66 -11.94
C ILE A 57 1.86 3.85 -12.56
N ASN A 58 0.54 3.92 -12.37
CA ASN A 58 -0.27 5.01 -12.91
C ASN A 58 0.07 6.36 -12.26
N GLY A 59 0.29 6.37 -10.95
CA GLY A 59 0.76 7.55 -10.24
C GLY A 59 2.11 8.05 -10.76
N CYS A 60 3.06 7.15 -11.03
CA CYS A 60 4.34 7.51 -11.66
C CYS A 60 4.14 8.09 -13.07
N ARG A 61 3.25 7.49 -13.88
CA ARG A 61 2.91 8.02 -15.21
C ARG A 61 2.31 9.43 -15.12
N ALA A 62 1.41 9.66 -14.18
CA ALA A 62 0.83 10.98 -13.95
C ALA A 62 1.88 12.03 -13.53
N LEU A 63 2.99 11.60 -12.94
CA LEU A 63 4.10 12.47 -12.51
C LEU A 63 5.27 12.49 -13.51
N GLU A 64 5.16 11.90 -14.69
CA GLU A 64 6.24 11.72 -15.66
C GLU A 64 6.97 13.05 -16.00
N ALA A 65 6.22 14.12 -16.23
CA ALA A 65 6.78 15.43 -16.52
C ALA A 65 7.69 15.97 -15.40
N THR A 66 7.30 15.74 -14.14
CA THR A 66 8.11 16.12 -12.97
C THR A 66 9.29 15.16 -12.80
N LEU A 67 9.08 13.86 -12.92
CA LEU A 67 10.12 12.84 -12.78
C LEU A 67 11.23 13.02 -13.82
N SER A 68 10.90 13.48 -15.02
CA SER A 68 11.89 13.79 -16.06
C SER A 68 12.80 14.97 -15.71
N GLN A 69 12.41 15.85 -14.79
CA GLN A 69 13.13 17.08 -14.40
C GLN A 69 13.84 16.95 -13.05
N VAL A 70 13.53 15.93 -12.25
CA VAL A 70 14.09 15.69 -10.93
C VAL A 70 15.04 14.48 -10.97
N ASN A 71 16.15 14.56 -10.25
CA ASN A 71 17.03 13.43 -10.02
C ASN A 71 16.53 12.68 -8.78
N ILE A 72 15.83 11.55 -8.96
CA ILE A 72 15.32 10.76 -7.84
C ILE A 72 16.46 10.01 -7.19
N CYS A 73 16.84 10.42 -5.98
CA CYS A 73 17.94 9.83 -5.20
C CYS A 73 17.49 8.82 -4.14
N ALA A 74 16.20 8.79 -3.81
CA ALA A 74 15.62 7.81 -2.89
C ALA A 74 14.14 7.56 -3.18
N VAL A 75 13.66 6.38 -2.76
CA VAL A 75 12.25 6.01 -2.78
C VAL A 75 11.82 5.65 -1.37
N GLY A 76 10.71 6.24 -0.92
CA GLY A 76 10.04 5.90 0.34
C GLY A 76 8.69 5.25 0.11
N VAL A 77 8.34 4.26 0.93
CA VAL A 77 7.04 3.59 0.85
C VAL A 77 6.41 3.53 2.23
N SER A 78 5.16 3.92 2.33
CA SER A 78 4.27 3.74 3.47
C SER A 78 3.01 3.01 3.00
N GLY A 79 2.29 2.40 3.91
CA GLY A 79 1.04 1.74 3.55
C GLY A 79 0.23 1.29 4.76
N HIS A 80 -1.01 0.87 4.52
CA HIS A 80 -1.81 0.27 5.57
C HIS A 80 -1.20 -1.07 6.03
N SER A 81 -1.30 -1.35 7.31
CA SER A 81 -0.76 -2.55 7.95
C SER A 81 -1.83 -3.63 8.15
N LEU A 82 -1.47 -4.72 8.81
CA LEU A 82 -2.36 -5.82 9.21
C LEU A 82 -3.01 -6.58 8.04
N GLY A 83 -2.43 -6.49 6.83
CA GLY A 83 -2.78 -7.31 5.69
C GLY A 83 -1.83 -8.51 5.57
N ALA A 84 -2.30 -9.60 4.98
CA ALA A 84 -1.50 -10.76 4.64
C ALA A 84 -1.59 -11.03 3.14
N VAL A 85 -0.46 -10.95 2.44
CA VAL A 85 -0.38 -11.18 1.00
C VAL A 85 0.36 -12.50 0.77
N PRO A 86 -0.34 -13.60 0.44
CA PRO A 86 0.31 -14.87 0.17
C PRO A 86 0.97 -14.83 -1.20
N VAL A 87 2.25 -15.18 -1.24
CA VAL A 87 3.05 -15.28 -2.47
C VAL A 87 3.76 -16.62 -2.51
N ASP A 88 4.06 -17.10 -3.70
CA ASP A 88 4.91 -18.27 -3.90
C ASP A 88 6.41 -17.93 -3.78
N LYS A 89 7.27 -18.92 -4.04
CA LYS A 89 8.74 -18.74 -3.98
C LYS A 89 9.29 -17.76 -5.01
N SER A 90 8.54 -17.52 -6.10
CA SER A 90 8.89 -16.57 -7.16
C SER A 90 8.36 -15.16 -6.88
N GLY A 91 7.57 -14.98 -5.81
CA GLY A 91 6.90 -13.72 -5.50
C GLY A 91 5.56 -13.53 -6.21
N GLU A 92 5.06 -14.57 -6.88
CA GLU A 92 3.75 -14.52 -7.55
C GLU A 92 2.61 -14.65 -6.54
N LEU A 93 1.52 -13.91 -6.77
CA LEU A 93 0.36 -13.91 -5.90
C LEU A 93 -0.35 -15.26 -5.92
N LEU A 94 -0.58 -15.85 -4.74
CA LEU A 94 -1.36 -17.08 -4.58
C LEU A 94 -2.87 -16.82 -4.43
N ALA A 95 -3.28 -15.54 -4.31
CA ALA A 95 -4.68 -15.14 -4.23
C ALA A 95 -4.91 -13.85 -5.01
N GLN A 96 -6.06 -13.75 -5.70
CA GLN A 96 -6.42 -12.55 -6.47
C GLN A 96 -6.80 -11.37 -5.57
N SER A 97 -7.40 -11.65 -4.40
CA SER A 97 -7.72 -10.66 -3.37
C SER A 97 -7.27 -11.15 -2.00
N VAL A 98 -6.98 -10.21 -1.12
CA VAL A 98 -6.46 -10.48 0.23
C VAL A 98 -7.22 -9.66 1.26
N PRO A 99 -7.40 -10.18 2.49
CA PRO A 99 -7.97 -9.40 3.58
C PRO A 99 -7.12 -8.18 3.89
N ILE A 100 -7.78 -7.04 4.15
CA ILE A 100 -7.15 -5.82 4.65
C ILE A 100 -7.44 -5.64 6.15
N TRP A 101 -6.84 -4.64 6.76
CA TRP A 101 -6.90 -4.38 8.20
C TRP A 101 -8.31 -4.32 8.81
N SER A 102 -9.32 -3.94 8.03
CA SER A 102 -10.72 -3.85 8.47
C SER A 102 -11.51 -5.14 8.30
N ASP A 103 -10.90 -6.22 7.78
CA ASP A 103 -11.53 -7.52 7.67
C ASP A 103 -11.70 -8.17 9.04
N SER A 104 -12.91 -8.63 9.34
CA SER A 104 -13.25 -9.20 10.64
C SER A 104 -13.56 -10.71 10.61
N ARG A 105 -13.22 -11.40 9.50
CA ARG A 105 -13.50 -12.85 9.38
C ARG A 105 -12.81 -13.73 10.41
N ALA A 106 -11.69 -13.27 10.97
CA ALA A 106 -10.83 -14.05 11.87
C ALA A 106 -11.13 -13.83 13.38
N VAL A 107 -12.28 -13.24 13.73
CA VAL A 107 -12.63 -12.95 15.13
C VAL A 107 -12.54 -14.20 16.02
N LYS A 108 -13.11 -15.32 15.57
CA LYS A 108 -13.06 -16.58 16.36
C LYS A 108 -11.63 -17.08 16.57
N GLN A 109 -10.80 -17.02 15.54
CA GLN A 109 -9.40 -17.43 15.62
C GLN A 109 -8.61 -16.50 16.55
N SER A 110 -8.90 -15.21 16.52
CA SER A 110 -8.33 -14.23 17.44
C SER A 110 -8.71 -14.54 18.90
N GLU A 111 -9.98 -14.80 19.17
CA GLU A 111 -10.45 -15.20 20.52
C GLU A 111 -9.78 -16.48 21.02
N GLU A 112 -9.65 -17.51 20.18
CA GLU A 112 -8.96 -18.75 20.52
C GLU A 112 -7.47 -18.54 20.78
N PHE A 113 -6.83 -17.70 20.00
CA PHE A 113 -5.43 -17.35 20.15
C PHE A 113 -5.18 -16.66 21.49
N PHE A 114 -5.96 -15.64 21.84
CA PHE A 114 -5.82 -14.90 23.09
C PHE A 114 -6.24 -15.69 24.35
N LYS A 115 -6.97 -16.79 24.22
CA LYS A 115 -7.16 -17.75 25.32
C LYS A 115 -5.89 -18.52 25.67
N LYS A 116 -4.96 -18.67 24.72
CA LYS A 116 -3.72 -19.46 24.85
C LYS A 116 -2.50 -18.60 25.21
N ILE A 117 -2.56 -17.32 24.96
CA ILE A 117 -1.44 -16.39 25.15
C ILE A 117 -1.90 -15.23 26.01
N GLU A 118 -1.13 -14.92 27.07
CA GLU A 118 -1.42 -13.74 27.90
C GLU A 118 -1.29 -12.45 27.04
N HIS A 119 -2.25 -11.53 27.17
CA HIS A 119 -2.27 -10.25 26.47
C HIS A 119 -1.01 -9.39 26.67
N LYS A 120 -0.23 -9.67 27.72
CA LYS A 120 1.04 -8.98 28.05
C LYS A 120 2.20 -9.31 27.11
N VAL A 121 2.05 -10.25 26.22
CA VAL A 121 3.10 -10.71 25.28
C VAL A 121 3.03 -9.97 23.93
N TRP A 122 2.04 -9.07 23.78
CA TRP A 122 1.81 -8.30 22.54
C TRP A 122 2.10 -6.83 22.71
#